data_3c9b9e8a69e861aa1cd92edc79a1b311
#
_entry.id   3c9b9e8a69e861aa1cd92edc79a1b311
#
_cell.length_a   1.000
_cell.length_b   1.000
_cell.length_c   1.000
_cell.angle_alpha   90.00
_cell.angle_beta   90.00
_cell.angle_gamma   90.00
#
_symmetry.space_group_name_H-M   'P 1'
#
loop_
_entity.id
_entity.type
_entity.pdbx_description
1 polymer ?
#
loop_
_entity_poly.entity_id
_entity_poly.type
_entity_poly.pdbx_seq_one_letter_code
_entity_poly.pdbx_strand_id
1 'polypeptide(L)'
;MEGCNADVVTLALEHDITLIEKTGLINAGWQKEFDKDSAPYTSTIVFLVRKGNPKQIHDWQDLVKNGVEVITPDPKSSGGACWNFLAALSYAKTTWNDAAKEKQFMKALYQNVSVMDSGARGETTTFVENKKGDVLIAWENEALATLNSYPGEYEMINPSVSILAQPSVAVVDDNAEMNQSEEVSTGYLQYLYSDEAQRLIGENGYRPSNEAILQEFSDKYDLSIKMWNIGDYGGWDKAYETYFDDGAMFDEIYEY
;
A
#
# COMPACT_ATOMS: atom_id res chain seq x y z
N MET A 1 0.92 16.62 21.04
CA MET A 1 1.40 15.31 20.56
C MET A 1 1.99 14.59 21.76
N GLU A 2 1.45 13.46 22.13
CA GLU A 2 2.14 12.58 23.06
C GLU A 2 3.28 11.94 22.23
N GLY A 3 4.54 12.26 22.57
CA GLY A 3 5.69 11.82 21.80
C GLY A 3 5.86 10.30 21.89
N CYS A 4 5.92 9.61 20.76
CA CYS A 4 6.41 8.24 20.69
C CYS A 4 7.93 8.30 20.74
N ASN A 5 8.54 7.63 21.72
CA ASN A 5 9.99 7.57 21.89
C ASN A 5 10.57 6.36 21.12
N ALA A 6 10.18 6.20 19.85
CA ALA A 6 10.68 5.14 18.98
C ALA A 6 11.98 5.56 18.32
N ASP A 7 12.96 4.66 18.26
CA ASP A 7 14.27 4.89 17.66
C ASP A 7 14.28 4.62 16.16
N VAL A 8 13.31 3.83 15.68
CA VAL A 8 13.11 3.53 14.26
C VAL A 8 11.64 3.63 13.91
N VAL A 9 11.36 3.97 12.66
CA VAL A 9 10.00 3.98 12.09
C VAL A 9 9.93 3.13 10.84
N THR A 10 8.77 2.50 10.63
CA THR A 10 8.38 1.87 9.38
C THR A 10 6.98 2.35 9.05
N LEU A 11 6.84 3.10 7.96
CA LEU A 11 5.56 3.68 7.57
C LEU A 11 5.20 3.31 6.14
N ALA A 12 3.90 3.29 5.85
CA ALA A 12 3.39 2.94 4.54
C ALA A 12 3.79 3.95 3.46
N LEU A 13 3.97 5.22 3.84
CA LEU A 13 4.31 6.31 2.94
C LEU A 13 5.65 6.94 3.32
N GLU A 14 6.51 7.13 2.34
CA GLU A 14 7.69 8.00 2.43
C GLU A 14 7.32 9.41 2.91
N HIS A 15 6.18 9.93 2.42
CA HIS A 15 5.65 11.24 2.80
C HIS A 15 5.52 11.41 4.32
N ASP A 16 5.00 10.41 5.02
CA ASP A 16 4.81 10.47 6.49
C ASP A 16 6.15 10.57 7.22
N ILE A 17 7.18 9.87 6.73
CA ILE A 17 8.54 9.97 7.29
C ILE A 17 9.13 11.36 6.99
N THR A 18 8.92 11.88 5.79
CA THR A 18 9.34 13.24 5.41
C THR A 18 8.65 14.31 6.28
N LEU A 19 7.42 14.10 6.73
CA LEU A 19 6.78 14.99 7.71
C LEU A 19 7.50 14.95 9.06
N ILE A 20 7.99 13.79 9.49
CA ILE A 20 8.81 13.67 10.72
C ILE A 20 10.16 14.35 10.52
N GLU A 21 10.83 14.17 9.37
CA GLU A 21 12.06 14.87 9.02
C GLU A 21 11.89 16.40 9.15
N LYS A 22 10.78 16.96 8.64
CA LYS A 22 10.48 18.39 8.72
C LYS A 22 10.37 18.91 10.17
N THR A 23 10.18 18.04 11.16
CA THR A 23 10.21 18.41 12.60
C THR A 23 11.63 18.41 13.17
N GLY A 24 12.61 17.91 12.44
CA GLY A 24 14.01 17.81 12.87
C GLY A 24 14.36 16.53 13.64
N LEU A 25 13.41 15.60 13.83
CA LEU A 25 13.64 14.33 14.53
C LEU A 25 14.38 13.29 13.69
N ILE A 26 14.34 13.43 12.38
CA ILE A 26 15.02 12.57 11.40
C ILE A 26 15.94 13.47 10.55
N ASN A 27 17.14 13.03 10.28
CA ASN A 27 18.11 13.75 9.50
C ASN A 27 17.70 13.85 8.02
N ALA A 28 18.03 14.98 7.39
CA ALA A 28 17.79 15.19 5.96
C ALA A 28 18.55 14.16 5.12
N GLY A 29 17.85 13.59 4.12
CA GLY A 29 18.46 12.61 3.22
C GLY A 29 18.29 11.15 3.68
N TRP A 30 17.48 10.91 4.69
CA TRP A 30 17.16 9.58 5.23
C TRP A 30 16.76 8.57 4.14
N GLN A 31 16.13 9.01 3.03
CA GLN A 31 15.73 8.13 1.91
C GLN A 31 16.94 7.40 1.28
N LYS A 32 18.14 7.94 1.43
CA LYS A 32 19.38 7.36 0.87
C LYS A 32 20.30 6.74 1.91
N GLU A 33 19.84 6.64 3.14
CA GLU A 33 20.58 6.00 4.23
C GLU A 33 20.69 4.49 4.01
N PHE A 34 19.63 3.88 3.47
CA PHE A 34 19.59 2.46 3.15
C PHE A 34 19.30 2.24 1.65
N ASP A 35 19.59 1.05 1.15
CA ASP A 35 19.36 0.67 -0.24
C ASP A 35 17.87 0.79 -0.64
N LYS A 36 17.62 0.91 -1.95
CA LYS A 36 16.26 0.99 -2.53
C LYS A 36 15.42 2.14 -1.95
N ASP A 37 16.06 3.31 -1.74
CA ASP A 37 15.45 4.49 -1.14
C ASP A 37 14.79 4.19 0.22
N SER A 38 15.54 3.46 1.07
CA SER A 38 15.12 3.03 2.41
C SER A 38 13.82 2.20 2.43
N ALA A 39 13.57 1.43 1.35
CA ALA A 39 12.45 0.51 1.23
C ALA A 39 12.93 -0.95 1.17
N PRO A 40 13.07 -1.66 2.30
CA PRO A 40 13.63 -3.01 2.36
C PRO A 40 12.72 -4.08 1.74
N TYR A 41 11.46 -3.79 1.56
CA TYR A 41 10.45 -4.65 0.95
C TYR A 41 9.37 -3.83 0.25
N THR A 42 8.63 -4.52 -0.60
CA THR A 42 7.52 -3.91 -1.33
C THR A 42 6.27 -4.78 -1.23
N SER A 43 5.16 -4.25 -1.70
CA SER A 43 3.92 -4.98 -1.92
C SER A 43 3.25 -4.42 -3.19
N THR A 44 2.09 -4.93 -3.50
CA THR A 44 1.23 -4.36 -4.54
C THR A 44 -0.22 -4.46 -4.12
N ILE A 45 -1.11 -3.89 -4.92
CA ILE A 45 -2.54 -3.91 -4.65
C ILE A 45 -3.19 -4.97 -5.51
N VAL A 46 -3.99 -5.81 -4.86
CA VAL A 46 -4.75 -6.92 -5.44
C VAL A 46 -6.20 -6.86 -4.97
N PHE A 47 -7.05 -7.75 -5.48
CA PHE A 47 -8.41 -7.91 -4.96
C PHE A 47 -8.54 -9.22 -4.21
N LEU A 48 -9.18 -9.17 -3.06
CA LEU A 48 -9.64 -10.35 -2.35
C LEU A 48 -11.15 -10.49 -2.56
N VAL A 49 -11.58 -11.65 -3.07
CA VAL A 49 -12.97 -11.94 -3.34
C VAL A 49 -13.39 -13.21 -2.60
N ARG A 50 -14.69 -13.42 -2.46
CA ARG A 50 -15.22 -14.64 -1.87
C ARG A 50 -15.03 -15.82 -2.81
N LYS A 51 -14.92 -17.03 -2.24
CA LYS A 51 -14.79 -18.29 -2.99
C LYS A 51 -15.76 -18.37 -4.16
N GLY A 52 -15.24 -18.76 -5.31
CA GLY A 52 -16.00 -18.87 -6.56
C GLY A 52 -16.32 -17.55 -7.23
N ASN A 53 -15.78 -16.44 -6.71
CA ASN A 53 -15.90 -15.11 -7.29
C ASN A 53 -17.31 -14.78 -7.80
N PRO A 54 -18.33 -14.71 -6.93
CA PRO A 54 -19.74 -14.62 -7.34
C PRO A 54 -20.07 -13.40 -8.20
N LYS A 55 -19.29 -12.32 -8.06
CA LYS A 55 -19.46 -11.07 -8.83
C LYS A 55 -18.62 -11.02 -10.10
N GLN A 56 -17.86 -12.09 -10.39
CA GLN A 56 -16.99 -12.17 -11.58
C GLN A 56 -16.06 -10.95 -11.70
N ILE A 57 -15.35 -10.66 -10.61
CA ILE A 57 -14.34 -9.60 -10.54
C ILE A 57 -13.04 -10.16 -11.15
N HIS A 58 -12.57 -9.54 -12.22
CA HIS A 58 -11.34 -9.90 -12.91
C HIS A 58 -10.35 -8.75 -13.02
N ASP A 59 -10.87 -7.51 -13.04
CA ASP A 59 -10.05 -6.31 -13.13
C ASP A 59 -10.78 -5.10 -12.54
N TRP A 60 -10.11 -3.96 -12.45
CA TRP A 60 -10.60 -2.69 -11.92
C TRP A 60 -11.95 -2.26 -12.50
N GLN A 61 -12.19 -2.50 -13.81
CA GLN A 61 -13.45 -2.14 -14.47
C GLN A 61 -14.66 -2.89 -13.86
N ASP A 62 -14.44 -4.04 -13.26
CA ASP A 62 -15.52 -4.82 -12.64
C ASP A 62 -15.99 -4.21 -11.31
N LEU A 63 -15.11 -3.43 -10.66
CA LEU A 63 -15.40 -2.78 -9.38
C LEU A 63 -16.41 -1.62 -9.52
N VAL A 64 -16.59 -1.08 -10.72
CA VAL A 64 -17.55 0.01 -11.00
C VAL A 64 -18.90 -0.50 -11.54
N LYS A 65 -19.10 -1.82 -11.59
CA LYS A 65 -20.39 -2.40 -11.99
C LYS A 65 -21.47 -2.15 -10.93
N ASN A 66 -22.70 -1.95 -11.38
CA ASN A 66 -23.82 -1.80 -10.47
C ASN A 66 -24.01 -3.03 -9.57
N GLY A 67 -24.17 -2.82 -8.28
CA GLY A 67 -24.41 -3.88 -7.30
C GLY A 67 -23.14 -4.65 -6.88
N VAL A 68 -21.97 -4.11 -7.17
CA VAL A 68 -20.69 -4.53 -6.57
C VAL A 68 -20.44 -3.65 -5.36
N GLU A 69 -20.22 -4.27 -4.20
CA GLU A 69 -19.85 -3.58 -2.96
C GLU A 69 -18.34 -3.72 -2.71
N VAL A 70 -17.66 -2.59 -2.76
CA VAL A 70 -16.20 -2.49 -2.56
C VAL A 70 -15.91 -2.14 -1.11
N ILE A 71 -14.87 -2.76 -0.54
CA ILE A 71 -14.26 -2.39 0.74
C ILE A 71 -12.85 -1.87 0.46
N THR A 72 -12.52 -0.72 1.04
CA THR A 72 -11.17 -0.13 1.00
C THR A 72 -11.03 0.84 2.17
N PRO A 73 -9.83 1.06 2.73
CA PRO A 73 -9.67 2.05 3.79
C PRO A 73 -9.70 3.48 3.25
N ASP A 74 -9.83 4.44 4.17
CA ASP A 74 -9.90 5.86 3.87
C ASP A 74 -8.49 6.45 3.61
N PRO A 75 -8.22 7.01 2.43
CA PRO A 75 -6.95 7.67 2.12
C PRO A 75 -6.61 8.86 3.02
N LYS A 76 -7.60 9.47 3.69
CA LYS A 76 -7.36 10.57 4.64
C LYS A 76 -6.79 10.09 5.97
N SER A 77 -6.96 8.83 6.32
CA SER A 77 -6.52 8.27 7.59
C SER A 77 -5.55 7.10 7.48
N SER A 78 -5.36 6.56 6.28
CA SER A 78 -4.54 5.37 6.03
C SER A 78 -3.58 5.56 4.86
N GLY A 79 -2.29 5.55 5.12
CA GLY A 79 -1.28 5.54 4.07
C GLY A 79 -1.40 4.33 3.14
N GLY A 80 -1.84 3.17 3.66
CA GLY A 80 -2.15 1.99 2.84
C GLY A 80 -3.25 2.26 1.81
N ALA A 81 -4.26 3.06 2.17
CA ALA A 81 -5.34 3.43 1.27
C ALA A 81 -4.90 4.39 0.16
N CYS A 82 -3.88 5.22 0.41
CA CYS A 82 -3.29 6.06 -0.64
C CYS A 82 -2.73 5.19 -1.77
N TRP A 83 -2.09 4.07 -1.45
CA TRP A 83 -1.62 3.11 -2.44
C TRP A 83 -2.78 2.43 -3.19
N ASN A 84 -3.88 2.07 -2.51
CA ASN A 84 -5.08 1.51 -3.14
C ASN A 84 -5.66 2.51 -4.16
N PHE A 85 -5.78 3.79 -3.77
CA PHE A 85 -6.24 4.87 -4.65
C PHE A 85 -5.34 5.03 -5.87
N LEU A 86 -4.02 5.11 -5.66
CA LEU A 86 -3.06 5.27 -6.76
C LEU A 86 -3.02 4.06 -7.69
N ALA A 87 -3.23 2.83 -7.19
CA ALA A 87 -3.35 1.64 -8.02
C ALA A 87 -4.56 1.70 -8.95
N ALA A 88 -5.73 2.08 -8.44
CA ALA A 88 -6.94 2.30 -9.24
C ALA A 88 -6.73 3.41 -10.29
N LEU A 89 -6.10 4.51 -9.89
CA LEU A 89 -5.80 5.62 -10.79
C LEU A 89 -4.78 5.22 -11.85
N SER A 90 -3.80 4.36 -11.53
CA SER A 90 -2.83 3.82 -12.49
C SER A 90 -3.51 3.02 -13.60
N TYR A 91 -4.51 2.22 -13.24
CA TYR A 91 -5.36 1.54 -14.21
C TYR A 91 -6.12 2.54 -15.09
N ALA A 92 -6.74 3.55 -14.50
CA ALA A 92 -7.49 4.57 -15.23
C ALA A 92 -6.60 5.33 -16.22
N LYS A 93 -5.42 5.78 -15.78
CA LYS A 93 -4.41 6.44 -16.62
C LYS A 93 -3.92 5.54 -17.76
N THR A 94 -3.68 4.27 -17.47
CA THR A 94 -3.26 3.29 -18.50
C THR A 94 -4.35 3.07 -19.53
N THR A 95 -5.62 3.07 -19.10
CA THR A 95 -6.76 2.74 -19.98
C THR A 95 -7.18 3.91 -20.86
N TRP A 96 -7.25 5.11 -20.31
CA TRP A 96 -7.83 6.25 -21.01
C TRP A 96 -6.84 7.36 -21.34
N ASN A 97 -5.85 7.62 -20.51
CA ASN A 97 -4.95 8.77 -20.62
C ASN A 97 -5.73 10.08 -20.87
N ASP A 98 -6.81 10.28 -20.10
CA ASP A 98 -7.76 11.38 -20.19
C ASP A 98 -8.26 11.71 -18.80
N ALA A 99 -7.88 12.88 -18.29
CA ALA A 99 -8.14 13.27 -16.90
C ALA A 99 -9.65 13.28 -16.52
N ALA A 100 -10.54 13.59 -17.46
CA ALA A 100 -11.97 13.57 -17.18
C ALA A 100 -12.50 12.15 -17.02
N LYS A 101 -12.05 11.22 -17.87
CA LYS A 101 -12.44 9.80 -17.76
C LYS A 101 -11.82 9.13 -16.55
N GLU A 102 -10.55 9.46 -16.23
CA GLU A 102 -9.87 9.00 -15.03
C GLU A 102 -10.67 9.40 -13.79
N LYS A 103 -11.02 10.67 -13.66
CA LYS A 103 -11.83 11.18 -12.55
C LYS A 103 -13.23 10.54 -12.51
N GLN A 104 -13.86 10.35 -13.67
CA GLN A 104 -15.17 9.68 -13.74
C GLN A 104 -15.09 8.23 -13.25
N PHE A 105 -14.05 7.49 -13.64
CA PHE A 105 -13.82 6.13 -13.18
C PHE A 105 -13.59 6.08 -11.66
N MET A 106 -12.71 6.94 -11.14
CA MET A 106 -12.43 7.02 -9.71
C MET A 106 -13.70 7.36 -8.91
N LYS A 107 -14.50 8.31 -9.39
CA LYS A 107 -15.81 8.63 -8.76
C LYS A 107 -16.74 7.41 -8.76
N ALA A 108 -16.85 6.68 -9.86
CA ALA A 108 -17.68 5.50 -9.97
C ALA A 108 -17.19 4.36 -9.05
N LEU A 109 -15.87 4.20 -8.89
CA LEU A 109 -15.29 3.25 -7.96
C LEU A 109 -15.67 3.59 -6.51
N TYR A 110 -15.45 4.83 -6.08
CA TYR A 110 -15.74 5.25 -4.72
C TYR A 110 -17.23 5.32 -4.41
N GLN A 111 -18.11 5.46 -5.40
CA GLN A 111 -19.57 5.30 -5.24
C GLN A 111 -19.98 3.86 -4.89
N ASN A 112 -19.18 2.87 -5.25
CA ASN A 112 -19.39 1.47 -4.90
C ASN A 112 -18.71 1.06 -3.58
N VAL A 113 -17.95 1.97 -2.95
CA VAL A 113 -17.36 1.71 -1.63
C VAL A 113 -18.47 1.76 -0.58
N SER A 114 -18.79 0.61 -0.02
CA SER A 114 -19.85 0.46 0.98
C SER A 114 -19.37 0.66 2.42
N VAL A 115 -18.08 0.42 2.68
CA VAL A 115 -17.41 0.66 3.96
C VAL A 115 -16.02 1.19 3.69
N MET A 116 -15.66 2.24 4.42
CA MET A 116 -14.34 2.85 4.40
C MET A 116 -13.80 2.86 5.83
N ASP A 117 -12.91 1.91 6.12
CA ASP A 117 -12.31 1.77 7.44
C ASP A 117 -11.09 2.71 7.61
N SER A 118 -10.69 2.98 8.84
CA SER A 118 -9.56 3.86 9.14
C SER A 118 -8.18 3.25 8.87
N GLY A 119 -8.10 1.98 8.42
CA GLY A 119 -6.84 1.30 8.12
C GLY A 119 -7.01 -0.11 7.60
N ALA A 120 -5.95 -0.66 7.01
CA ALA A 120 -5.92 -1.93 6.30
C ALA A 120 -6.41 -3.14 7.13
N ARG A 121 -6.11 -3.20 8.42
CA ARG A 121 -6.62 -4.28 9.28
C ARG A 121 -8.10 -4.15 9.57
N GLY A 122 -8.63 -2.93 9.69
CA GLY A 122 -10.07 -2.68 9.86
C GLY A 122 -10.84 -3.20 8.66
N GLU A 123 -10.39 -2.89 7.44
CA GLU A 123 -11.03 -3.36 6.21
C GLU A 123 -11.01 -4.89 6.07
N THR A 124 -9.87 -5.53 6.41
CA THR A 124 -9.77 -6.99 6.39
C THR A 124 -10.75 -7.61 7.38
N THR A 125 -10.85 -7.08 8.61
CA THR A 125 -11.85 -7.52 9.60
C THR A 125 -13.27 -7.30 9.06
N THR A 126 -13.57 -6.16 8.48
CA THR A 126 -14.89 -5.85 7.89
C THR A 126 -15.26 -6.84 6.78
N PHE A 127 -14.31 -7.11 5.89
CA PHE A 127 -14.55 -8.05 4.78
C PHE A 127 -14.57 -9.50 5.25
N VAL A 128 -13.57 -9.93 6.03
CA VAL A 128 -13.39 -11.35 6.38
C VAL A 128 -14.30 -11.80 7.53
N GLU A 129 -14.29 -11.08 8.65
CA GLU A 129 -15.00 -11.49 9.86
C GLU A 129 -16.46 -11.02 9.84
N ASN A 130 -16.69 -9.75 9.46
CA ASN A 130 -18.06 -9.19 9.42
C ASN A 130 -18.81 -9.56 8.14
N LYS A 131 -18.16 -10.23 7.18
CA LYS A 131 -18.74 -10.73 5.91
C LYS A 131 -19.40 -9.65 5.06
N LYS A 132 -18.92 -8.38 5.16
CA LYS A 132 -19.41 -7.25 4.35
C LYS A 132 -18.68 -7.17 3.01
N GLY A 133 -19.32 -6.56 2.02
CA GLY A 133 -18.78 -6.31 0.69
C GLY A 133 -18.60 -7.56 -0.16
N ASP A 134 -18.39 -7.34 -1.44
CA ASP A 134 -18.16 -8.37 -2.45
C ASP A 134 -16.68 -8.52 -2.79
N VAL A 135 -15.93 -7.42 -2.72
CA VAL A 135 -14.50 -7.33 -3.03
C VAL A 135 -13.80 -6.38 -2.07
N LEU A 136 -12.62 -6.80 -1.61
CA LEU A 136 -11.70 -5.98 -0.84
C LEU A 136 -10.53 -5.57 -1.75
N ILE A 137 -10.27 -4.28 -1.87
CA ILE A 137 -9.03 -3.77 -2.45
C ILE A 137 -7.95 -3.88 -1.38
N ALA A 138 -7.07 -4.85 -1.49
CA ALA A 138 -6.13 -5.23 -0.45
C ALA A 138 -4.68 -5.11 -0.90
N TRP A 139 -3.79 -4.95 0.05
CA TRP A 139 -2.38 -5.21 -0.17
C TRP A 139 -2.15 -6.71 -0.37
N GLU A 140 -1.24 -7.08 -1.26
CA GLU A 140 -0.96 -8.48 -1.61
C GLU A 140 -0.58 -9.32 -0.38
N ASN A 141 0.24 -8.78 0.53
CA ASN A 141 0.61 -9.46 1.77
C ASN A 141 -0.60 -9.73 2.70
N GLU A 142 -1.56 -8.81 2.79
CA GLU A 142 -2.79 -9.00 3.57
C GLU A 142 -3.71 -10.05 2.92
N ALA A 143 -3.82 -10.02 1.59
CA ALA A 143 -4.57 -11.04 0.85
C ALA A 143 -3.96 -12.43 1.04
N LEU A 144 -2.64 -12.58 0.91
CA LEU A 144 -1.92 -13.83 1.14
C LEU A 144 -2.08 -14.34 2.59
N ALA A 145 -1.98 -13.45 3.58
CA ALA A 145 -2.21 -13.79 4.99
C ALA A 145 -3.64 -14.28 5.21
N THR A 146 -4.62 -13.64 4.56
CA THR A 146 -6.03 -14.05 4.63
C THR A 146 -6.25 -15.44 4.01
N LEU A 147 -5.68 -15.70 2.83
CA LEU A 147 -5.77 -17.02 2.19
C LEU A 147 -5.17 -18.14 3.05
N ASN A 148 -4.08 -17.84 3.75
CA ASN A 148 -3.46 -18.79 4.68
C ASN A 148 -4.31 -19.01 5.94
N SER A 149 -4.96 -17.97 6.46
CA SER A 149 -5.78 -18.04 7.68
C SER A 149 -7.16 -18.66 7.45
N TYR A 150 -7.70 -18.51 6.23
CA TYR A 150 -9.05 -18.96 5.84
C TYR A 150 -8.98 -19.80 4.54
N PRO A 151 -8.36 -20.98 4.58
CA PRO A 151 -8.10 -21.77 3.38
C PRO A 151 -9.40 -22.16 2.67
N GLY A 152 -9.51 -21.79 1.40
CA GLY A 152 -10.64 -22.11 0.54
C GLY A 152 -11.90 -21.27 0.75
N GLU A 153 -11.86 -20.19 1.54
CA GLU A 153 -13.00 -19.26 1.72
C GLU A 153 -12.91 -18.05 0.78
N TYR A 154 -11.71 -17.68 0.35
CA TYR A 154 -11.43 -16.50 -0.48
C TYR A 154 -10.57 -16.85 -1.67
N GLU A 155 -10.52 -15.96 -2.64
CA GLU A 155 -9.65 -16.01 -3.82
C GLU A 155 -8.99 -14.64 -4.01
N MET A 156 -7.71 -14.64 -4.37
CA MET A 156 -6.97 -13.44 -4.73
C MET A 156 -7.02 -13.26 -6.25
N ILE A 157 -7.35 -12.06 -6.70
CA ILE A 157 -7.39 -11.68 -8.11
C ILE A 157 -6.31 -10.62 -8.35
N ASN A 158 -5.41 -10.89 -9.26
CA ASN A 158 -4.39 -9.95 -9.69
C ASN A 158 -4.96 -9.05 -10.79
N PRO A 159 -4.98 -7.71 -10.60
CA PRO A 159 -5.45 -6.79 -11.63
C PRO A 159 -4.44 -6.67 -12.77
N SER A 160 -4.89 -6.21 -13.95
CA SER A 160 -4.02 -5.98 -15.11
C SER A 160 -2.96 -4.90 -14.88
N VAL A 161 -3.27 -3.91 -14.05
CA VAL A 161 -2.39 -2.79 -13.67
C VAL A 161 -2.47 -2.60 -12.16
N SER A 162 -1.34 -2.37 -11.53
CA SER A 162 -1.26 -2.03 -10.12
C SER A 162 -0.11 -1.04 -9.87
N ILE A 163 0.27 -0.85 -8.61
CA ILE A 163 1.34 0.05 -8.20
C ILE A 163 2.31 -0.69 -7.28
N LEU A 164 3.59 -0.37 -7.38
CA LEU A 164 4.62 -0.84 -6.47
C LEU A 164 4.51 -0.05 -5.17
N ALA A 165 3.89 -0.64 -4.17
CA ALA A 165 3.79 -0.06 -2.84
C ALA A 165 5.11 -0.28 -2.09
N GLN A 166 5.73 0.81 -1.63
CA GLN A 166 7.06 0.83 -1.01
C GLN A 166 6.96 1.42 0.40
N PRO A 167 6.70 0.59 1.43
CA PRO A 167 6.87 1.03 2.80
C PRO A 167 8.32 1.42 3.06
N SER A 168 8.52 2.54 3.72
CA SER A 168 9.85 3.08 3.98
C SER A 168 10.22 2.95 5.45
N VAL A 169 11.52 2.88 5.72
CA VAL A 169 12.10 2.79 7.05
C VAL A 169 13.06 3.95 7.29
N ALA A 170 13.17 4.42 8.53
CA ALA A 170 14.16 5.42 8.90
C ALA A 170 14.56 5.26 10.38
N VAL A 171 15.77 5.67 10.71
CA VAL A 171 16.18 5.95 12.09
C VAL A 171 15.56 7.28 12.51
N VAL A 172 15.04 7.36 13.74
CA VAL A 172 14.62 8.61 14.36
C VAL A 172 15.82 9.15 15.13
N ASP A 173 16.65 9.91 14.43
CA ASP A 173 18.01 10.27 14.87
C ASP A 173 18.05 10.90 16.27
N ASP A 174 17.19 11.88 16.54
CA ASP A 174 17.14 12.56 17.84
C ASP A 174 16.79 11.60 18.99
N ASN A 175 15.86 10.65 18.75
CA ASN A 175 15.52 9.64 19.76
C ASN A 175 16.63 8.62 19.93
N ALA A 176 17.23 8.16 18.83
CA ALA A 176 18.32 7.18 18.86
C ALA A 176 19.54 7.76 19.59
N GLU A 177 19.90 9.03 19.35
CA GLU A 177 20.97 9.73 20.08
C GLU A 177 20.64 9.84 21.59
N MET A 178 19.43 10.28 21.92
CA MET A 178 18.98 10.41 23.31
C MET A 178 18.98 9.06 24.06
N ASN A 179 18.62 7.98 23.36
CA ASN A 179 18.56 6.62 23.91
C ASN A 179 19.90 5.86 23.79
N GLN A 180 20.93 6.46 23.15
CA GLN A 180 22.23 5.83 22.85
C GLN A 180 22.08 4.52 22.05
N SER A 181 21.16 4.50 21.09
CA SER A 181 20.79 3.32 20.31
C SER A 181 21.10 3.45 18.81
N GLU A 182 21.83 4.45 18.36
CA GLU A 182 22.07 4.74 16.93
C GLU A 182 22.68 3.53 16.21
N GLU A 183 23.70 2.88 16.79
CA GLU A 183 24.35 1.71 16.20
C GLU A 183 23.37 0.52 16.08
N VAL A 184 22.55 0.30 17.10
CA VAL A 184 21.57 -0.80 17.13
C VAL A 184 20.43 -0.52 16.16
N SER A 185 19.94 0.71 16.10
CA SER A 185 18.85 1.14 15.21
C SER A 185 19.26 1.02 13.75
N THR A 186 20.44 1.56 13.40
CA THR A 186 21.00 1.45 12.04
C THR A 186 21.27 -0.02 11.70
N GLY A 187 21.87 -0.80 12.61
CA GLY A 187 22.13 -2.21 12.39
C GLY A 187 20.88 -3.04 12.21
N TYR A 188 19.79 -2.74 12.93
CA TYR A 188 18.49 -3.38 12.76
C TYR A 188 17.91 -3.11 11.35
N LEU A 189 17.89 -1.85 10.93
CA LEU A 189 17.36 -1.50 9.60
C LEU A 189 18.24 -2.04 8.48
N GLN A 190 19.57 -2.02 8.64
CA GLN A 190 20.51 -2.62 7.68
C GLN A 190 20.30 -4.14 7.56
N TYR A 191 19.98 -4.83 8.65
CA TYR A 191 19.71 -6.28 8.63
C TYR A 191 18.53 -6.64 7.71
N LEU A 192 17.53 -5.75 7.55
CA LEU A 192 16.39 -6.00 6.67
C LEU A 192 16.79 -6.23 5.21
N TYR A 193 17.99 -5.80 4.80
CA TYR A 193 18.54 -5.98 3.45
C TYR A 193 19.43 -7.24 3.34
N SER A 194 19.66 -7.97 4.44
CA SER A 194 20.41 -9.24 4.38
C SER A 194 19.60 -10.31 3.64
N ASP A 195 20.28 -11.26 3.02
CA ASP A 195 19.64 -12.38 2.31
C ASP A 195 18.68 -13.17 3.21
N GLU A 196 19.02 -13.32 4.50
CA GLU A 196 18.18 -14.01 5.47
C GLU A 196 16.87 -13.23 5.71
N ALA A 197 16.97 -11.94 6.01
CA ALA A 197 15.79 -11.10 6.23
C ALA A 197 14.93 -10.98 4.97
N GLN A 198 15.55 -10.88 3.79
CA GLN A 198 14.83 -10.81 2.51
C GLN A 198 14.03 -12.11 2.23
N ARG A 199 14.54 -13.30 2.61
CA ARG A 199 13.75 -14.54 2.53
C ARG A 199 12.61 -14.54 3.53
N LEU A 200 12.83 -14.11 4.79
CA LEU A 200 11.76 -13.95 5.78
C LEU A 200 10.67 -12.99 5.30
N ILE A 201 11.05 -11.88 4.65
CA ILE A 201 10.12 -10.94 4.01
C ILE A 201 9.26 -11.68 2.98
N GLY A 202 9.88 -12.46 2.08
CA GLY A 202 9.18 -13.26 1.08
C GLY A 202 8.24 -14.31 1.68
N GLU A 203 8.68 -15.01 2.70
CA GLU A 203 7.88 -16.02 3.42
C GLU A 203 6.62 -15.40 4.04
N ASN A 204 6.72 -14.16 4.54
CA ASN A 204 5.63 -13.42 5.18
C ASN A 204 4.73 -12.63 4.21
N GLY A 205 4.87 -12.83 2.89
CA GLY A 205 3.95 -12.28 1.90
C GLY A 205 4.31 -10.91 1.35
N TYR A 206 5.41 -10.31 1.80
CA TYR A 206 5.94 -9.10 1.18
C TYR A 206 6.91 -9.46 0.06
N ARG A 207 7.02 -8.62 -0.96
CA ARG A 207 7.96 -8.79 -2.06
C ARG A 207 9.35 -8.33 -1.62
N PRO A 208 10.37 -9.21 -1.58
CA PRO A 208 11.75 -8.81 -1.31
C PRO A 208 12.23 -7.71 -2.24
N SER A 209 13.00 -6.75 -1.73
CA SER A 209 13.65 -5.72 -2.56
C SER A 209 14.87 -6.26 -3.31
N ASN A 210 15.43 -7.40 -2.86
CA ASN A 210 16.45 -8.16 -3.57
C ASN A 210 15.80 -8.98 -4.70
N GLU A 211 16.06 -8.59 -5.94
CA GLU A 211 15.45 -9.21 -7.14
C GLU A 211 15.77 -10.71 -7.28
N ALA A 212 16.98 -11.15 -6.90
CA ALA A 212 17.34 -12.56 -6.96
C ALA A 212 16.52 -13.38 -5.97
N ILE A 213 16.31 -12.88 -4.76
CA ILE A 213 15.49 -13.53 -3.74
C ILE A 213 14.01 -13.43 -4.10
N LEU A 214 13.53 -12.32 -4.68
CA LEU A 214 12.17 -12.22 -5.18
C LEU A 214 11.85 -13.34 -6.19
N GLN A 215 12.78 -13.71 -7.05
CA GLN A 215 12.59 -14.81 -8.00
C GLN A 215 12.43 -16.17 -7.32
N GLU A 216 12.99 -16.37 -6.13
CA GLU A 216 12.78 -17.60 -5.34
C GLU A 216 11.28 -17.79 -4.96
N PHE A 217 10.49 -16.72 -4.98
CA PHE A 217 9.06 -16.68 -4.67
C PHE A 217 8.16 -16.46 -5.90
N SER A 218 8.66 -16.73 -7.11
CA SER A 218 7.90 -16.52 -8.35
C SER A 218 6.59 -17.32 -8.44
N ASP A 219 6.46 -18.41 -7.71
CA ASP A 219 5.23 -19.20 -7.61
C ASP A 219 4.18 -18.53 -6.68
N LYS A 220 4.62 -17.59 -5.83
CA LYS A 220 3.78 -16.91 -4.85
C LYS A 220 3.27 -15.57 -5.38
N TYR A 221 4.08 -14.87 -6.17
CA TYR A 221 3.78 -13.53 -6.68
C TYR A 221 3.60 -13.53 -8.18
N ASP A 222 2.55 -12.87 -8.66
CA ASP A 222 2.43 -12.57 -10.09
C ASP A 222 3.37 -11.41 -10.45
N LEU A 223 4.49 -11.75 -11.07
CA LEU A 223 5.50 -10.77 -11.50
C LEU A 223 5.17 -10.16 -12.87
N SER A 224 4.06 -10.56 -13.52
CA SER A 224 3.63 -10.05 -14.81
C SER A 224 2.71 -8.84 -14.73
N ILE A 225 2.20 -8.50 -13.54
CA ILE A 225 1.33 -7.34 -13.33
C ILE A 225 2.08 -6.08 -13.79
N LYS A 226 1.41 -5.26 -14.62
CA LYS A 226 1.96 -3.96 -15.02
C LYS A 226 1.98 -3.02 -13.82
N MET A 227 3.18 -2.73 -13.31
CA MET A 227 3.37 -1.87 -12.15
C MET A 227 3.64 -0.42 -12.53
N TRP A 228 2.91 0.49 -11.93
CA TRP A 228 3.30 1.88 -11.77
C TRP A 228 4.13 2.04 -10.49
N ASN A 229 4.81 3.16 -10.34
CA ASN A 229 5.55 3.52 -9.13
C ASN A 229 5.27 4.98 -8.76
N ILE A 230 5.66 5.39 -7.57
CA ILE A 230 5.37 6.74 -7.09
C ILE A 230 6.08 7.82 -7.92
N GLY A 231 7.21 7.50 -8.56
CA GLY A 231 7.91 8.40 -9.48
C GLY A 231 7.08 8.76 -10.71
N ASP A 232 6.18 7.89 -11.19
CA ASP A 232 5.25 8.15 -12.28
C ASP A 232 4.22 9.25 -11.93
N TYR A 233 4.05 9.52 -10.62
CA TYR A 233 3.23 10.58 -10.06
C TYR A 233 4.02 11.84 -9.67
N GLY A 234 5.34 11.83 -9.88
CA GLY A 234 6.25 12.92 -9.52
C GLY A 234 6.74 12.90 -8.07
N GLY A 235 6.67 11.72 -7.42
CA GLY A 235 7.01 11.52 -6.02
C GLY A 235 5.84 11.78 -5.06
N TRP A 236 6.06 11.44 -3.78
CA TRP A 236 4.98 11.52 -2.77
C TRP A 236 4.49 12.93 -2.50
N ASP A 237 5.36 13.93 -2.41
CA ASP A 237 4.94 15.32 -2.15
C ASP A 237 3.96 15.79 -3.23
N LYS A 238 4.26 15.52 -4.51
CA LYS A 238 3.39 15.89 -5.63
C LYS A 238 2.10 15.06 -5.67
N ALA A 239 2.20 13.76 -5.40
CA ALA A 239 1.04 12.88 -5.37
C ALA A 239 0.09 13.28 -4.22
N TYR A 240 0.63 13.58 -3.04
CA TYR A 240 -0.17 13.95 -1.88
C TYR A 240 -0.92 15.26 -2.13
N GLU A 241 -0.21 16.32 -2.57
CA GLU A 241 -0.79 17.61 -2.95
C GLU A 241 -1.91 17.46 -3.99
N THR A 242 -1.72 16.57 -4.97
CA THR A 242 -2.65 16.44 -6.11
C THR A 242 -3.89 15.62 -5.78
N TYR A 243 -3.75 14.60 -4.92
CA TYR A 243 -4.79 13.60 -4.74
C TYR A 243 -5.37 13.52 -3.33
N PHE A 244 -4.61 13.91 -2.28
CA PHE A 244 -4.98 13.62 -0.90
C PHE A 244 -5.06 14.83 0.03
N ASP A 245 -4.45 15.97 -0.31
CA ASP A 245 -4.61 17.21 0.47
C ASP A 245 -6.08 17.66 0.54
N ASP A 246 -6.38 18.55 1.47
CA ASP A 246 -7.72 19.10 1.62
C ASP A 246 -8.16 19.83 0.34
N GLY A 247 -9.30 19.42 -0.20
CA GLY A 247 -9.82 19.90 -1.46
C GLY A 247 -9.17 19.29 -2.71
N ALA A 248 -8.27 18.32 -2.57
CA ALA A 248 -7.67 17.60 -3.68
C ALA A 248 -8.65 16.60 -4.34
N MET A 249 -8.16 15.84 -5.33
CA MET A 249 -8.99 14.96 -6.14
C MET A 249 -9.86 13.98 -5.34
N PHE A 250 -9.35 13.45 -4.21
CA PHE A 250 -10.12 12.53 -3.39
C PHE A 250 -11.38 13.20 -2.83
N ASP A 251 -11.25 14.42 -2.27
CA ASP A 251 -12.39 15.17 -1.75
C ASP A 251 -13.40 15.55 -2.84
N GLU A 252 -12.94 15.76 -4.08
CA GLU A 252 -13.83 16.07 -5.21
C GLU A 252 -14.64 14.87 -5.74
N ILE A 253 -14.17 13.64 -5.52
CA ILE A 253 -14.84 12.42 -5.99
C ILE A 253 -15.65 11.72 -4.91
N TYR A 254 -15.30 11.92 -3.65
CA TYR A 254 -15.95 11.34 -2.48
C TYR A 254 -16.58 12.48 -1.63
N GLU A 255 -17.89 12.57 -1.66
CA GLU A 255 -18.66 13.46 -0.79
C GLU A 255 -19.08 12.67 0.46
N TYR A 256 -18.59 13.09 1.64
CA TYR A 256 -18.93 12.49 2.94
C TYR A 256 -20.41 12.65 3.27
#